data_4380fda816a6e1e78606810dd62dcf5b
#
_entry.id   4380fda816a6e1e78606810dd62dcf5b
#
_cell.length_a   1.000
_cell.length_b   1.000
_cell.length_c   1.000
_cell.angle_alpha   90.00
_cell.angle_beta   90.00
_cell.angle_gamma   90.00
#
_symmetry.space_group_name_H-M   'P 1'
#
loop_
_entity.id
_entity.type
_entity.pdbx_description
1 polymer ?
#
loop_
_entity_poly.entity_id
_entity_poly.type
_entity_poly.pdbx_seq_one_letter_code
_entity_poly.pdbx_strand_id
1 'polypeptide(L)' 'MTTPPQRLVAALDLGSTKVVAVIAEVTGEAREPGAKILGLGVERSGGIRRGVVRDIEETTRAIERAMKSAQRMAG' A
#
# COMPACT_ATOMS: atom_id res chain seq x y z
N MET A 1 -24.92 21.28 1.91
CA MET A 1 -24.72 19.82 1.91
C MET A 1 -23.25 19.51 2.08
N THR A 2 -22.91 18.80 3.11
CA THR A 2 -21.51 18.47 3.38
C THR A 2 -21.14 17.17 2.66
N THR A 3 -20.03 17.21 1.93
CA THR A 3 -19.47 16.00 1.33
C THR A 3 -18.91 15.12 2.45
N PRO A 4 -19.18 13.81 2.45
CA PRO A 4 -18.57 12.94 3.43
C PRO A 4 -17.05 13.07 3.38
N PRO A 5 -16.36 13.04 4.52
CA PRO A 5 -14.90 13.11 4.50
C PRO A 5 -14.32 11.92 3.75
N GLN A 6 -13.38 12.21 2.86
CA GLN A 6 -12.66 11.17 2.16
C GLN A 6 -11.70 10.49 3.13
N ARG A 7 -11.68 9.16 3.11
CA ARG A 7 -10.75 8.37 3.90
C ARG A 7 -9.70 7.77 2.99
N LEU A 8 -8.48 8.16 3.22
CA LEU A 8 -7.35 7.55 2.54
C LEU A 8 -6.78 6.45 3.42
N VAL A 9 -6.56 5.31 2.83
CA VAL A 9 -5.94 4.18 3.50
C VAL A 9 -4.75 3.70 2.71
N ALA A 10 -3.76 3.20 3.40
CA ALA A 10 -2.61 2.57 2.78
C ALA A 10 -2.52 1.13 3.28
N ALA A 11 -2.20 0.23 2.38
CA ALA A 11 -2.02 -1.17 2.70
C ALA A 11 -0.71 -1.66 2.11
N LEU A 12 -0.07 -2.58 2.82
CA LEU A 12 1.18 -3.20 2.39
C LEU A 12 0.99 -4.71 2.37
N ASP A 13 1.45 -5.32 1.28
CA ASP A 13 1.58 -6.77 1.19
C ASP A 13 3.06 -7.10 1.11
N LEU A 14 3.57 -7.75 2.15
CA LEU A 14 4.98 -8.10 2.27
C LEU A 14 5.18 -9.56 1.88
N GLY A 15 5.55 -9.78 0.63
CA GLY A 15 5.83 -11.11 0.11
C GLY A 15 7.31 -11.47 0.15
N SER A 16 7.62 -12.71 -0.18
CA SER A 16 9.01 -13.22 -0.17
C SER A 16 9.84 -12.66 -1.32
N THR A 17 9.21 -12.21 -2.40
CA THR A 17 9.92 -11.71 -3.59
C THR A 17 9.60 -10.26 -3.91
N LYS A 18 8.51 -9.73 -3.40
CA LYS A 18 8.09 -8.36 -3.68
C LYS A 18 7.27 -7.78 -2.54
N VAL A 19 7.31 -6.46 -2.48
CA VAL A 19 6.48 -5.64 -1.59
C VAL A 19 5.52 -4.86 -2.47
N VAL A 20 4.25 -4.89 -2.13
CA VAL A 20 3.21 -4.13 -2.82
C VAL A 20 2.62 -3.11 -1.86
N ALA A 21 2.59 -1.85 -2.27
CA ALA A 21 1.95 -0.79 -1.52
C ALA A 21 0.75 -0.28 -2.31
N VAL A 22 -0.36 -0.09 -1.63
CA VAL A 22 -1.60 0.41 -2.24
C VAL A 22 -2.08 1.61 -1.45
N ILE A 23 -2.44 2.67 -2.15
CA ILE A 23 -3.13 3.80 -1.57
C ILE A 23 -4.52 3.83 -2.18
N ALA A 24 -5.54 3.85 -1.34
CA ALA A 24 -6.92 3.82 -1.78
C ALA A 24 -7.75 4.86 -1.04
N GLU A 25 -8.79 5.32 -1.70
CA GLU A 25 -9.83 6.15 -1.10
C GLU A 25 -11.01 5.25 -0.79
N VAL A 26 -11.43 5.24 0.47
CA VAL A 26 -12.62 4.51 0.89
C VAL A 26 -13.82 5.41 0.72
N THR A 27 -14.78 4.95 -0.08
CA THR A 27 -16.00 5.69 -0.41
C THR A 27 -17.21 4.84 -0.08
N GLY A 28 -18.38 5.47 -0.11
CA GLY A 28 -19.64 4.78 0.10
C GLY A 28 -20.04 4.68 1.56
N GLU A 29 -21.19 4.08 1.78
CA GLU A 29 -21.76 3.86 3.09
C GLU A 29 -21.48 2.43 3.57
N ALA A 30 -21.76 2.18 4.85
CA ALA A 30 -21.57 0.84 5.43
C ALA A 30 -22.32 -0.25 4.67
N ARG A 31 -23.44 0.08 4.03
CA ARG A 31 -24.24 -0.87 3.22
C ARG A 31 -23.69 -1.08 1.83
N GLU A 32 -23.00 -0.08 1.28
CA GLU A 32 -22.38 -0.14 -0.04
C GLU A 32 -20.97 0.40 0.06
N PRO A 33 -20.07 -0.34 0.71
CA PRO A 33 -18.68 0.10 0.80
C PRO A 33 -18.03 0.06 -0.58
N GLY A 34 -17.20 1.07 -0.86
CA GLY A 34 -16.44 1.13 -2.09
C GLY A 34 -15.02 1.55 -1.79
N ALA A 35 -14.11 1.19 -2.68
CA ALA A 35 -12.74 1.63 -2.61
C ALA A 35 -12.24 1.95 -4.00
N LYS A 36 -11.52 3.04 -4.12
CA LYS A 36 -10.88 3.44 -5.36
C LYS A 36 -9.38 3.42 -5.16
N ILE A 37 -8.69 2.66 -5.99
CA ILE A 37 -7.23 2.60 -5.93
C ILE A 37 -6.68 3.88 -6.57
N LEU A 38 -5.93 4.64 -5.79
CA LEU A 38 -5.32 5.89 -6.24
C LEU A 38 -3.86 5.68 -6.61
N GLY A 39 -3.18 4.78 -5.94
CA GLY A 39 -1.77 4.53 -6.18
C GLY A 39 -1.39 3.10 -5.88
N LEU A 40 -0.44 2.59 -6.64
CA LEU A 40 0.09 1.24 -6.50
C LEU A 40 1.59 1.29 -6.70
N GLY A 41 2.34 0.74 -5.77
CA GLY A 41 3.78 0.59 -5.88
C GLY A 41 4.17 -0.85 -5.68
N VAL A 42 5.03 -1.36 -6.55
CA VAL A 42 5.55 -2.73 -6.46
C VAL A 42 7.07 -2.66 -6.51
N GLU A 43 7.71 -3.28 -5.53
CA GLU A 43 9.16 -3.33 -5.46
C GLU A 43 9.63 -4.75 -5.17
N ARG A 44 10.74 -5.12 -5.76
CA ARG A 44 11.36 -6.40 -5.43
C ARG A 44 11.98 -6.33 -4.05
N SER A 45 11.86 -7.42 -3.31
CA SER A 45 12.49 -7.56 -2.01
C SER A 45 12.85 -9.02 -1.76
N GLY A 46 14.04 -9.26 -1.26
CA GLY A 46 14.47 -10.57 -0.81
C GLY A 46 14.59 -10.69 0.70
N GLY A 47 14.17 -9.64 1.44
CA GLY A 47 14.35 -9.59 2.89
C GLY A 47 13.37 -10.42 3.70
N ILE A 48 12.36 -11.02 3.05
CA ILE A 48 11.34 -11.82 3.71
C ILE A 48 11.37 -13.24 3.17
N ARG A 49 11.40 -14.23 4.07
CA ARG A 49 11.30 -15.64 3.70
C ARG A 49 10.28 -16.32 4.58
N ARG A 50 9.35 -17.03 3.95
CA ARG A 50 8.29 -17.80 4.64
C ARG A 50 7.53 -16.96 5.64
N GLY A 51 7.24 -15.69 5.27
CA GLY A 51 6.53 -14.75 6.13
C GLY A 51 7.35 -14.18 7.29
N VAL A 52 8.66 -14.45 7.34
CA VAL A 52 9.56 -13.94 8.38
C VAL A 52 10.54 -12.94 7.77
N VAL A 53 10.64 -11.76 8.37
CA VAL A 53 11.61 -10.75 7.93
C VAL A 53 13.00 -11.22 8.31
N ARG A 54 13.86 -11.42 7.31
CA ARG A 54 15.25 -11.86 7.48
C ARG A 54 16.24 -10.72 7.39
N ASP A 55 15.93 -9.73 6.56
CA ASP A 55 16.76 -8.55 6.37
C ASP A 55 15.87 -7.32 6.56
N ILE A 56 15.98 -6.70 7.73
CA ILE A 56 15.16 -5.54 8.10
C ILE A 56 15.49 -4.34 7.21
N GLU A 57 16.78 -4.10 6.94
CA GLU A 57 17.19 -2.96 6.14
C GLU A 57 16.69 -3.06 4.70
N GLU A 58 16.83 -4.21 4.07
CA GLU A 58 16.35 -4.43 2.72
C GLU A 58 14.83 -4.30 2.66
N THR A 59 14.13 -4.92 3.61
CA THR A 59 12.68 -4.85 3.67
C THR A 59 12.20 -3.40 3.85
N THR A 60 12.84 -2.65 4.75
CA THR A 60 12.51 -1.25 4.99
C THR A 60 12.69 -0.42 3.71
N ARG A 61 13.80 -0.59 3.00
CA ARG A 61 14.04 0.14 1.75
C ARG A 61 13.01 -0.20 0.69
N ALA A 62 12.64 -1.49 0.59
CA ALA A 62 11.63 -1.92 -0.37
C ALA A 62 10.26 -1.31 -0.05
N ILE A 63 9.88 -1.27 1.22
CA ILE A 63 8.64 -0.64 1.67
C ILE A 63 8.64 0.85 1.32
N GLU A 64 9.74 1.55 1.62
CA GLU A 64 9.85 2.98 1.32
C GLU A 64 9.71 3.27 -0.17
N ARG A 65 10.39 2.47 -1.02
CA ARG A 65 10.29 2.64 -2.47
C ARG A 65 8.88 2.35 -2.98
N ALA A 66 8.26 1.27 -2.48
CA ALA A 66 6.90 0.92 -2.88
C ALA A 66 5.91 2.02 -2.48
N MET A 67 6.03 2.55 -1.26
CA MET A 67 5.17 3.64 -0.79
C MET A 67 5.38 4.91 -1.61
N LYS A 68 6.63 5.26 -1.91
CA LYS A 68 6.90 6.44 -2.75
C LYS A 68 6.30 6.31 -4.14
N SER A 69 6.39 5.10 -4.73
CA SER A 69 5.79 4.86 -6.05
C SER A 69 4.27 5.00 -5.99
N ALA A 70 3.65 4.42 -4.96
CA ALA A 70 2.21 4.53 -4.78
C ALA A 70 1.77 5.98 -4.55
N GLN A 71 2.52 6.75 -3.76
CA GLN A 71 2.24 8.15 -3.49
C GLN A 71 2.36 9.01 -4.74
N ARG A 72 3.37 8.77 -5.57
CA ARG A 72 3.53 9.50 -6.83
C ARG A 72 2.36 9.26 -7.78
N MET A 73 1.88 8.02 -7.84
CA MET A 73 0.72 7.69 -8.67
C MET A 73 -0.56 8.32 -8.11
N ALA A 74 -0.70 8.34 -6.79
CA ALA A 74 -1.89 8.91 -6.15
C ALA A 74 -1.96 10.43 -6.26
N GLY A 75 -0.83 11.09 -6.36
CA GLY A 75 -0.76 12.55 -6.53
C GLY A 75 -0.46 13.33 -5.25
#